data_4629a3e3f2eb32cdb558305276150995
#
_entry.id   4629a3e3f2eb32cdb558305276150995
#
_cell.length_a   1.000
_cell.length_b   1.000
_cell.length_c   1.000
_cell.angle_alpha   90.00
_cell.angle_beta   90.00
_cell.angle_gamma   90.00
#
_symmetry.space_group_name_H-M   'P 1'
#
loop_
_entity.id
_entity.type
_entity.pdbx_description
1 polymer ?
#
loop_
_entity_poly.entity_id
_entity_poly.type
_entity_poly.pdbx_seq_one_letter_code
_entity_poly.pdbx_strand_id
1 'polypeptide(L)'
;MKAVVMAGGEGSRLRPLTSRRPKPLAPVVNKPVMEHIVDLLRLHGVTEIVATLHYLADEIESYFGDGSNFGVHLSYVVEDTPLGTAGAVKLAEEMLSDGPFLVISGDALTDLDLTALLADHASSGAAATIALQRVSNPLEFGVVITDDRRRITRFLEKPSWGEIFSDTINTGIYVLDPSLFAYMERGKNYDFSRDLFPRMLHEGKLVQGFITEDYWTDIGNLQQYQQANYDALSGRVRLTIPGSEISPGIWAGEDCHIDPAAQVLAPVVLGKNVTLEAGAVVGADTVLGNATIVAKNAKLHRTIAWQDGYFGEFSSLSECTVADRNIIKDHVTVGEGSVIGSGCTLGSNAIVRPNIKLWPDKTVSSGAIVSMSLIYGIKWPGSLFGGVGVSGLANVEITPEFALKLGQAFGSHLKPGQTVMTSRDAHPAARVMNRCVISGLLS
;
A
#
# COMPACT_ATOMS: atom_id res chain seq x y z
N MET A 1 29.80 2.45 5.74
CA MET A 1 28.90 1.61 4.88
C MET A 1 27.80 2.49 4.36
N LYS A 2 27.49 2.43 3.06
CA LYS A 2 26.39 3.16 2.43
C LYS A 2 25.20 2.22 2.19
N ALA A 3 24.01 2.76 2.12
CA ALA A 3 22.82 2.00 1.72
C ALA A 3 22.10 2.65 0.55
N VAL A 4 21.45 1.83 -0.27
CA VAL A 4 20.48 2.26 -1.26
C VAL A 4 19.09 1.82 -0.84
N VAL A 5 18.15 2.77 -0.78
CA VAL A 5 16.73 2.50 -0.56
C VAL A 5 16.01 2.63 -1.92
N MET A 6 15.51 1.52 -2.44
CA MET A 6 14.78 1.51 -3.71
C MET A 6 13.33 1.93 -3.48
N ALA A 7 12.97 3.14 -3.89
CA ALA A 7 11.67 3.77 -3.60
C ALA A 7 10.94 4.30 -4.85
N GLY A 8 11.28 3.81 -6.06
CA GLY A 8 10.73 4.29 -7.33
C GLY A 8 9.38 3.67 -7.76
N GLY A 9 8.87 2.66 -7.05
CA GLY A 9 7.69 1.90 -7.46
C GLY A 9 6.37 2.68 -7.37
N GLU A 10 5.46 2.52 -8.35
CA GLU A 10 4.12 3.15 -8.36
C GLU A 10 3.16 2.66 -7.26
N GLY A 11 3.37 1.47 -6.72
CA GLY A 11 2.46 0.88 -5.73
C GLY A 11 1.03 0.67 -6.21
N SER A 12 0.82 0.37 -7.48
CA SER A 12 -0.51 0.28 -8.12
C SER A 12 -1.47 -0.70 -7.45
N ARG A 13 -0.96 -1.80 -6.86
CA ARG A 13 -1.75 -2.80 -6.11
C ARG A 13 -2.32 -2.29 -4.78
N LEU A 14 -1.76 -1.19 -4.23
CA LEU A 14 -2.25 -0.52 -3.03
C LEU A 14 -3.29 0.57 -3.32
N ARG A 15 -3.61 0.86 -4.59
CA ARG A 15 -4.66 1.83 -4.91
C ARG A 15 -6.00 1.40 -4.29
N PRO A 16 -6.76 2.33 -3.69
CA PRO A 16 -6.70 3.80 -3.84
C PRO A 16 -5.74 4.54 -2.91
N LEU A 17 -5.07 3.89 -1.96
CA LEU A 17 -4.21 4.55 -0.96
C LEU A 17 -3.01 5.28 -1.61
N THR A 18 -2.40 4.65 -2.63
CA THR A 18 -1.22 5.19 -3.34
C THR A 18 -1.57 6.05 -4.55
N SER A 19 -2.83 6.45 -4.73
CA SER A 19 -3.22 7.31 -5.85
C SER A 19 -2.63 8.72 -5.78
N ARG A 20 -2.29 9.20 -4.56
CA ARG A 20 -1.73 10.54 -4.30
C ARG A 20 -0.61 10.52 -3.27
N ARG A 21 -0.13 9.34 -2.93
CA ARG A 21 0.96 9.15 -1.96
C ARG A 21 1.85 8.03 -2.48
N PRO A 22 3.17 8.22 -2.57
CA PRO A 22 4.05 7.13 -2.97
C PRO A 22 4.02 6.03 -1.92
N LYS A 23 4.15 4.78 -2.35
CA LYS A 23 4.07 3.59 -1.48
C LYS A 23 5.02 3.67 -0.27
N PRO A 24 6.28 4.15 -0.41
CA PRO A 24 7.19 4.29 0.73
C PRO A 24 6.70 5.23 1.84
N LEU A 25 5.78 6.15 1.52
CA LEU A 25 5.16 7.04 2.49
C LEU A 25 3.81 6.53 3.05
N ALA A 26 3.36 5.32 2.68
CA ALA A 26 2.20 4.72 3.32
C ALA A 26 2.50 4.45 4.80
N PRO A 27 1.65 4.92 5.74
CA PRO A 27 1.98 4.80 7.16
C PRO A 27 1.67 3.40 7.70
N VAL A 28 2.60 2.82 8.44
CA VAL A 28 2.39 1.68 9.32
C VAL A 28 2.53 2.17 10.74
N VAL A 29 1.53 1.95 11.59
CA VAL A 29 1.42 2.50 12.96
C VAL A 29 1.79 3.99 13.02
N ASN A 30 1.20 4.78 12.12
CA ASN A 30 1.38 6.24 11.99
C ASN A 30 2.77 6.74 11.55
N LYS A 31 3.64 5.86 11.08
CA LYS A 31 4.97 6.22 10.57
C LYS A 31 5.14 5.66 9.15
N PRO A 32 5.65 6.43 8.17
CA PRO A 32 5.92 5.92 6.82
C PRO A 32 6.79 4.65 6.81
N VAL A 33 6.49 3.71 5.91
CA VAL A 33 7.27 2.47 5.79
C VAL A 33 8.75 2.76 5.58
N MET A 34 9.09 3.70 4.70
CA MET A 34 10.48 4.08 4.44
C MET A 34 11.17 4.70 5.68
N GLU A 35 10.42 5.36 6.57
CA GLU A 35 11.00 5.88 7.82
C GLU A 35 11.38 4.74 8.78
N HIS A 36 10.59 3.65 8.85
CA HIS A 36 10.98 2.46 9.60
C HIS A 36 12.28 1.86 9.05
N ILE A 37 12.47 1.87 7.73
CA ILE A 37 13.71 1.42 7.08
C ILE A 37 14.88 2.34 7.43
N VAL A 38 14.68 3.66 7.40
CA VAL A 38 15.71 4.64 7.80
C VAL A 38 16.10 4.45 9.26
N ASP A 39 15.13 4.23 10.14
CA ASP A 39 15.40 3.92 11.56
C ASP A 39 16.18 2.61 11.72
N LEU A 40 15.85 1.57 10.98
CA LEU A 40 16.55 0.29 10.97
C LEU A 40 18.01 0.48 10.52
N LEU A 41 18.22 1.17 9.40
CA LEU A 41 19.57 1.47 8.89
C LEU A 41 20.40 2.24 9.91
N ARG A 42 19.84 3.29 10.50
CA ARG A 42 20.47 4.10 11.53
C ARG A 42 20.81 3.28 12.79
N LEU A 43 19.91 2.41 13.22
CA LEU A 43 20.12 1.52 14.37
C LEU A 43 21.36 0.62 14.17
N HIS A 44 21.61 0.16 12.94
CA HIS A 44 22.76 -0.65 12.57
C HIS A 44 23.97 0.16 12.10
N GLY A 45 23.99 1.50 12.34
CA GLY A 45 25.12 2.38 12.03
C GLY A 45 25.30 2.72 10.56
N VAL A 46 24.28 2.47 9.71
CA VAL A 46 24.26 2.86 8.29
C VAL A 46 23.53 4.19 8.16
N THR A 47 24.31 5.28 8.09
CA THR A 47 23.79 6.65 8.10
C THR A 47 23.92 7.38 6.77
N GLU A 48 24.70 6.86 5.82
CA GLU A 48 24.81 7.39 4.46
C GLU A 48 23.85 6.62 3.55
N ILE A 49 22.79 7.25 3.10
CA ILE A 49 21.69 6.60 2.36
C ILE A 49 21.49 7.30 1.01
N VAL A 50 21.35 6.52 -0.05
CA VAL A 50 20.92 6.99 -1.37
C VAL A 50 19.53 6.42 -1.66
N ALA A 51 18.54 7.26 -1.90
CA ALA A 51 17.21 6.81 -2.30
C ALA A 51 17.07 6.90 -3.84
N THR A 52 16.70 5.79 -4.49
CA THR A 52 16.33 5.82 -5.91
C THR A 52 14.84 6.01 -6.05
N LEU A 53 14.43 7.06 -6.76
CA LEU A 53 13.05 7.55 -6.85
C LEU A 53 12.56 7.58 -8.30
N HIS A 54 11.23 7.47 -8.48
CA HIS A 54 10.57 7.71 -9.76
C HIS A 54 9.16 8.27 -9.54
N TYR A 55 8.23 7.48 -9.02
CA TYR A 55 6.85 7.87 -8.83
C TYR A 55 6.68 8.80 -7.62
N LEU A 56 6.12 10.02 -7.84
CA LEU A 56 5.93 11.04 -6.81
C LEU A 56 7.20 11.32 -5.99
N ALA A 57 8.34 11.45 -6.67
CA ALA A 57 9.64 11.68 -6.05
C ALA A 57 9.64 12.90 -5.10
N ASP A 58 9.04 14.01 -5.54
CA ASP A 58 8.97 15.27 -4.76
C ASP A 58 8.33 15.09 -3.38
N GLU A 59 7.38 14.16 -3.24
CA GLU A 59 6.72 13.87 -1.95
C GLU A 59 7.69 13.21 -0.97
N ILE A 60 8.55 12.30 -1.47
CA ILE A 60 9.56 11.62 -0.66
C ILE A 60 10.67 12.61 -0.28
N GLU A 61 11.17 13.39 -1.23
CA GLU A 61 12.17 14.43 -0.99
C GLU A 61 11.68 15.49 0.01
N SER A 62 10.43 15.93 -0.15
CA SER A 62 9.82 16.90 0.78
C SER A 62 9.67 16.36 2.20
N TYR A 63 9.39 15.04 2.35
CA TYR A 63 9.22 14.41 3.65
C TYR A 63 10.55 14.24 4.39
N PHE A 64 11.58 13.70 3.72
CA PHE A 64 12.84 13.35 4.36
C PHE A 64 13.89 14.46 4.33
N GLY A 65 13.79 15.43 3.40
CA GLY A 65 14.79 16.47 3.20
C GLY A 65 16.18 15.88 2.96
N ASP A 66 17.19 16.37 3.64
CA ASP A 66 18.56 15.86 3.61
C ASP A 66 18.81 14.69 4.59
N GLY A 67 17.77 14.24 5.30
CA GLY A 67 17.83 13.16 6.28
C GLY A 67 18.28 13.58 7.68
N SER A 68 18.71 14.83 7.88
CA SER A 68 19.28 15.30 9.16
C SER A 68 18.29 15.17 10.33
N ASN A 69 17.00 15.41 10.08
CA ASN A 69 15.93 15.25 11.08
C ASN A 69 15.74 13.78 11.53
N PHE A 70 16.21 12.82 10.74
CA PHE A 70 16.14 11.38 11.01
C PHE A 70 17.47 10.81 11.47
N GLY A 71 18.51 11.66 11.64
CA GLY A 71 19.84 11.26 12.08
C GLY A 71 20.65 10.50 11.03
N VAL A 72 20.38 10.73 9.76
CA VAL A 72 21.07 10.17 8.61
C VAL A 72 21.41 11.27 7.59
N HIS A 73 22.22 10.95 6.60
CA HIS A 73 22.45 11.77 5.41
C HIS A 73 21.79 11.08 4.22
N LEU A 74 20.78 11.72 3.62
CA LEU A 74 19.99 11.17 2.53
C LEU A 74 20.26 11.94 1.24
N SER A 75 20.67 11.21 0.21
CA SER A 75 20.84 11.72 -1.16
C SER A 75 19.84 11.04 -2.09
N TYR A 76 19.46 11.70 -3.19
CA TYR A 76 18.42 11.21 -4.08
C TYR A 76 18.95 11.02 -5.50
N VAL A 77 18.49 9.97 -6.15
CA VAL A 77 18.69 9.73 -7.59
C VAL A 77 17.32 9.47 -8.20
N VAL A 78 16.88 10.36 -9.09
CA VAL A 78 15.57 10.27 -9.73
C VAL A 78 15.69 9.65 -11.11
N GLU A 79 14.85 8.66 -11.38
CA GLU A 79 14.74 7.98 -12.68
C GLU A 79 13.76 8.75 -13.58
N ASP A 80 14.17 9.14 -14.78
CA ASP A 80 13.27 9.73 -15.79
C ASP A 80 12.28 8.69 -16.33
N THR A 81 12.74 7.45 -16.45
CA THR A 81 11.94 6.29 -16.88
C THR A 81 12.27 5.09 -16.00
N PRO A 82 11.33 4.16 -15.75
CA PRO A 82 11.60 2.99 -14.93
C PRO A 82 12.73 2.12 -15.47
N LEU A 83 13.82 2.00 -14.71
CA LEU A 83 15.01 1.24 -15.09
C LEU A 83 15.09 -0.14 -14.41
N GLY A 84 14.02 -0.56 -13.74
CA GLY A 84 14.02 -1.78 -12.94
C GLY A 84 14.83 -1.64 -11.65
N THR A 85 14.90 -2.71 -10.86
CA THR A 85 15.52 -2.65 -9.52
C THR A 85 17.03 -2.41 -9.59
N ALA A 86 17.76 -3.18 -10.38
CA ALA A 86 19.21 -3.07 -10.51
C ALA A 86 19.65 -1.86 -11.36
N GLY A 87 18.86 -1.49 -12.39
CA GLY A 87 19.13 -0.32 -13.22
C GLY A 87 18.99 0.99 -12.45
N ALA A 88 18.04 1.09 -11.52
CA ALA A 88 17.90 2.21 -10.59
C ALA A 88 19.15 2.37 -9.71
N VAL A 89 19.64 1.26 -9.14
CA VAL A 89 20.87 1.27 -8.33
C VAL A 89 22.10 1.62 -9.18
N LYS A 90 22.15 1.21 -10.45
CA LYS A 90 23.22 1.59 -11.38
C LYS A 90 23.34 3.10 -11.59
N LEU A 91 22.25 3.85 -11.51
CA LEU A 91 22.31 5.33 -11.60
C LEU A 91 23.12 5.96 -10.45
N ALA A 92 23.12 5.30 -9.29
CA ALA A 92 23.83 5.75 -8.09
C ALA A 92 25.30 5.26 -8.03
N GLU A 93 25.84 4.62 -9.07
CA GLU A 93 27.18 3.99 -9.11
C GLU A 93 28.30 4.91 -8.58
N GLU A 94 28.31 6.18 -8.99
CA GLU A 94 29.35 7.13 -8.59
C GLU A 94 29.36 7.38 -7.07
N MET A 95 28.22 7.24 -6.40
CA MET A 95 28.07 7.38 -4.95
C MET A 95 28.42 6.10 -4.18
N LEU A 96 28.50 4.94 -4.85
CA LEU A 96 28.56 3.60 -4.24
C LEU A 96 29.86 2.85 -4.55
N SER A 97 30.78 3.46 -5.33
CA SER A 97 31.97 2.77 -5.85
C SER A 97 33.12 2.61 -4.84
N ASP A 98 32.99 3.12 -3.61
CA ASP A 98 34.04 3.16 -2.61
C ASP A 98 34.10 1.92 -1.69
N GLY A 99 33.22 0.95 -1.88
CA GLY A 99 33.18 -0.31 -1.14
C GLY A 99 31.84 -1.00 -1.15
N PRO A 100 31.69 -2.16 -0.52
CA PRO A 100 30.41 -2.85 -0.44
C PRO A 100 29.31 -1.97 0.15
N PHE A 101 28.11 -2.11 -0.37
CA PHE A 101 26.94 -1.31 0.03
C PHE A 101 25.71 -2.19 0.21
N LEU A 102 24.79 -1.71 1.03
CA LEU A 102 23.50 -2.38 1.30
C LEU A 102 22.43 -1.86 0.33
N VAL A 103 21.58 -2.73 -0.15
CA VAL A 103 20.37 -2.38 -0.91
C VAL A 103 19.17 -2.89 -0.14
N ILE A 104 18.13 -2.08 -0.01
CA ILE A 104 16.87 -2.44 0.64
C ILE A 104 15.69 -1.85 -0.13
N SER A 105 14.60 -2.60 -0.23
CA SER A 105 13.37 -2.11 -0.85
C SER A 105 12.64 -1.13 0.07
N GLY A 106 12.28 0.05 -0.44
CA GLY A 106 11.65 1.14 0.32
C GLY A 106 10.22 0.88 0.78
N ASP A 107 9.70 -0.29 0.51
CA ASP A 107 8.33 -0.73 0.79
C ASP A 107 8.26 -2.04 1.61
N ALA A 108 9.40 -2.56 2.06
CA ALA A 108 9.48 -3.70 2.95
C ALA A 108 9.44 -3.25 4.42
N LEU A 109 8.63 -3.93 5.23
CA LEU A 109 8.67 -3.78 6.68
C LEU A 109 9.48 -4.94 7.27
N THR A 110 10.54 -4.63 8.02
CA THR A 110 11.45 -5.64 8.55
C THR A 110 12.17 -5.15 9.81
N ASP A 111 12.57 -6.09 10.65
CA ASP A 111 13.47 -5.87 11.78
C ASP A 111 14.75 -6.74 11.67
N LEU A 112 15.16 -7.05 10.43
CA LEU A 112 16.31 -7.84 10.09
C LEU A 112 17.58 -7.34 10.80
N ASP A 113 18.36 -8.26 11.38
CA ASP A 113 19.70 -7.93 11.89
C ASP A 113 20.68 -7.65 10.75
N LEU A 114 20.75 -6.37 10.35
CA LEU A 114 21.67 -5.92 9.30
C LEU A 114 23.14 -6.07 9.70
N THR A 115 23.48 -6.03 10.99
CA THR A 115 24.85 -6.24 11.48
C THR A 115 25.28 -7.67 11.20
N ALA A 116 24.43 -8.65 11.47
CA ALA A 116 24.70 -10.06 11.17
C ALA A 116 24.82 -10.30 9.66
N LEU A 117 23.94 -9.70 8.84
CA LEU A 117 24.00 -9.78 7.38
C LEU A 117 25.33 -9.23 6.83
N LEU A 118 25.77 -8.07 7.33
CA LEU A 118 27.03 -7.44 6.92
C LEU A 118 28.25 -8.27 7.33
N ALA A 119 28.23 -8.86 8.51
CA ALA A 119 29.29 -9.75 8.99
C ALA A 119 29.38 -11.04 8.16
N ASP A 120 28.25 -11.64 7.80
CA ASP A 120 28.18 -12.83 6.92
C ASP A 120 28.76 -12.51 5.54
N HIS A 121 28.38 -11.36 4.95
CA HIS A 121 28.95 -10.92 3.68
C HIS A 121 30.47 -10.75 3.74
N ALA A 122 30.97 -10.04 4.74
CA ALA A 122 32.39 -9.80 4.90
C ALA A 122 33.21 -11.10 5.06
N SER A 123 32.63 -12.13 5.71
CA SER A 123 33.28 -13.41 5.93
C SER A 123 33.21 -14.36 4.73
N SER A 124 32.22 -14.21 3.88
CA SER A 124 31.94 -15.13 2.76
C SER A 124 32.84 -14.93 1.54
N GLY A 125 33.37 -13.72 1.36
CA GLY A 125 34.08 -13.32 0.12
C GLY A 125 33.16 -13.30 -1.12
N ALA A 126 31.85 -13.23 -0.94
CA ALA A 126 30.87 -13.20 -2.01
C ALA A 126 30.82 -11.84 -2.68
N ALA A 127 30.53 -11.82 -4.00
CA ALA A 127 30.26 -10.58 -4.73
C ALA A 127 28.87 -10.01 -4.40
N ALA A 128 27.96 -10.85 -3.92
CA ALA A 128 26.63 -10.45 -3.42
C ALA A 128 26.20 -11.38 -2.30
N THR A 129 25.57 -10.84 -1.26
CA THR A 129 24.85 -11.61 -0.21
C THR A 129 23.40 -11.16 -0.20
N ILE A 130 22.49 -12.11 -0.26
CA ILE A 130 21.04 -11.87 -0.36
C ILE A 130 20.40 -12.36 0.94
N ALA A 131 19.66 -11.48 1.61
CA ALA A 131 18.82 -11.89 2.73
C ALA A 131 17.64 -12.71 2.21
N LEU A 132 17.48 -13.92 2.75
CA LEU A 132 16.47 -14.90 2.37
C LEU A 132 15.56 -15.18 3.56
N GLN A 133 14.27 -15.35 3.30
CA GLN A 133 13.31 -15.77 4.28
C GLN A 133 12.55 -17.01 3.84
N ARG A 134 12.15 -17.85 4.80
CA ARG A 134 11.28 -18.98 4.55
C ARG A 134 9.82 -18.57 4.64
N VAL A 135 9.03 -18.94 3.63
CA VAL A 135 7.59 -18.62 3.57
C VAL A 135 6.79 -19.87 3.21
N SER A 136 5.56 -19.96 3.72
CA SER A 136 4.67 -21.06 3.42
C SER A 136 4.11 -21.04 1.99
N ASN A 137 4.02 -19.85 1.38
CA ASN A 137 3.57 -19.68 -0.01
C ASN A 137 4.55 -18.81 -0.80
N PRO A 138 5.51 -19.39 -1.53
CA PRO A 138 6.54 -18.64 -2.25
C PRO A 138 6.14 -18.14 -3.65
N LEU A 139 4.94 -18.45 -4.16
CA LEU A 139 4.52 -18.19 -5.55
C LEU A 139 4.52 -16.71 -5.96
N GLU A 140 4.34 -15.81 -5.01
CA GLU A 140 4.30 -14.36 -5.29
C GLU A 140 5.68 -13.71 -5.31
N PHE A 141 6.72 -14.46 -4.95
CA PHE A 141 8.09 -13.98 -4.73
C PHE A 141 9.11 -14.62 -5.67
N GLY A 142 10.30 -14.07 -5.69
CA GLY A 142 11.47 -14.71 -6.28
C GLY A 142 11.97 -15.84 -5.36
N VAL A 143 11.86 -17.10 -5.81
CA VAL A 143 12.34 -18.27 -5.06
C VAL A 143 13.82 -18.47 -5.31
N VAL A 144 14.56 -18.76 -4.23
CA VAL A 144 16.01 -18.95 -4.27
C VAL A 144 16.37 -20.34 -3.80
N ILE A 145 17.27 -21.02 -4.54
CA ILE A 145 17.80 -22.33 -4.19
C ILE A 145 19.25 -22.18 -3.78
N THR A 146 19.58 -22.71 -2.61
CA THR A 146 20.95 -22.71 -2.06
C THR A 146 21.48 -24.14 -1.93
N ASP A 147 22.81 -24.28 -1.95
CA ASP A 147 23.50 -25.49 -1.53
C ASP A 147 23.68 -25.55 0.01
N ASP A 148 24.30 -26.64 0.51
CA ASP A 148 24.56 -26.87 1.95
C ASP A 148 25.48 -25.79 2.58
N ARG A 149 26.20 -25.03 1.76
CA ARG A 149 27.05 -23.91 2.19
C ARG A 149 26.36 -22.57 2.06
N ARG A 150 25.04 -22.58 1.83
CA ARG A 150 24.20 -21.40 1.58
C ARG A 150 24.59 -20.60 0.34
N ARG A 151 25.36 -21.18 -0.60
CA ARG A 151 25.64 -20.54 -1.88
C ARG A 151 24.40 -20.65 -2.75
N ILE A 152 24.01 -19.55 -3.37
CA ILE A 152 22.87 -19.53 -4.26
C ILE A 152 23.24 -20.22 -5.57
N THR A 153 22.44 -21.18 -5.96
CA THR A 153 22.62 -21.98 -7.18
C THR A 153 21.61 -21.63 -8.25
N ARG A 154 20.44 -21.12 -7.88
CA ARG A 154 19.35 -20.79 -8.82
C ARG A 154 18.39 -19.75 -8.28
N PHE A 155 17.88 -18.92 -9.20
CA PHE A 155 16.74 -18.01 -9.00
C PHE A 155 15.55 -18.45 -9.85
N LEU A 156 14.35 -18.37 -9.29
CA LEU A 156 13.08 -18.62 -9.98
C LEU A 156 12.12 -17.47 -9.66
N GLU A 157 11.93 -16.55 -10.59
CA GLU A 157 11.04 -15.42 -10.38
C GLU A 157 9.59 -15.83 -10.61
N LYS A 158 8.78 -15.76 -9.55
CA LYS A 158 7.34 -16.13 -9.53
C LYS A 158 7.05 -17.46 -10.22
N PRO A 159 7.60 -18.57 -9.70
CA PRO A 159 7.47 -19.87 -10.31
C PRO A 159 6.03 -20.40 -10.26
N SER A 160 5.72 -21.39 -11.11
CA SER A 160 4.52 -22.20 -10.96
C SER A 160 4.70 -23.27 -9.87
N TRP A 161 3.59 -23.84 -9.37
CA TRP A 161 3.64 -24.88 -8.33
C TRP A 161 4.55 -26.08 -8.69
N GLY A 162 4.63 -26.45 -9.97
CA GLY A 162 5.48 -27.55 -10.44
C GLY A 162 6.99 -27.25 -10.45
N GLU A 163 7.37 -26.00 -10.25
CA GLU A 163 8.76 -25.53 -10.31
C GLU A 163 9.33 -25.23 -8.92
N ILE A 164 8.50 -25.33 -7.86
CA ILE A 164 8.90 -24.99 -6.49
C ILE A 164 9.59 -26.20 -5.85
N PHE A 165 10.87 -26.02 -5.53
CA PHE A 165 11.70 -26.97 -4.77
C PHE A 165 12.33 -26.34 -3.52
N SER A 166 11.95 -25.10 -3.18
CA SER A 166 12.47 -24.37 -2.03
C SER A 166 11.38 -23.46 -1.45
N ASP A 167 11.38 -23.30 -0.14
CA ASP A 167 10.54 -22.39 0.62
C ASP A 167 11.22 -21.02 0.88
N THR A 168 12.47 -20.84 0.43
CA THR A 168 13.24 -19.61 0.62
C THR A 168 13.01 -18.63 -0.51
N ILE A 169 12.71 -17.39 -0.12
CA ILE A 169 12.43 -16.28 -1.03
C ILE A 169 13.46 -15.16 -0.89
N ASN A 170 13.60 -14.39 -1.96
CA ASN A 170 14.36 -13.16 -1.99
C ASN A 170 13.58 -12.03 -1.30
N THR A 171 14.15 -11.45 -0.26
CA THR A 171 13.52 -10.37 0.52
C THR A 171 13.69 -8.97 -0.10
N GLY A 172 14.51 -8.81 -1.13
CA GLY A 172 14.86 -7.48 -1.66
C GLY A 172 15.90 -6.74 -0.81
N ILE A 173 16.61 -7.45 0.08
CA ILE A 173 17.68 -6.89 0.92
C ILE A 173 19.00 -7.57 0.57
N TYR A 174 19.98 -6.76 0.17
CA TYR A 174 21.26 -7.26 -0.35
C TYR A 174 22.45 -6.52 0.23
N VAL A 175 23.59 -7.20 0.32
CA VAL A 175 24.91 -6.56 0.42
C VAL A 175 25.67 -6.87 -0.87
N LEU A 176 26.13 -5.85 -1.57
CA LEU A 176 26.65 -5.94 -2.91
C LEU A 176 28.05 -5.32 -3.01
N ASP A 177 28.95 -5.98 -3.75
CA ASP A 177 30.25 -5.44 -4.10
C ASP A 177 30.13 -4.54 -5.33
N PRO A 178 30.80 -3.37 -5.40
CA PRO A 178 30.74 -2.47 -6.55
C PRO A 178 31.12 -3.08 -7.90
N SER A 179 31.89 -4.18 -7.92
CA SER A 179 32.24 -4.88 -9.15
C SER A 179 31.04 -5.34 -9.96
N LEU A 180 29.85 -5.46 -9.33
CA LEU A 180 28.60 -5.80 -10.03
C LEU A 180 28.17 -4.73 -11.05
N PHE A 181 28.61 -3.47 -10.90
CA PHE A 181 28.28 -2.42 -11.84
C PHE A 181 28.84 -2.66 -13.25
N ALA A 182 29.89 -3.47 -13.37
CA ALA A 182 30.44 -3.88 -14.69
C ALA A 182 29.46 -4.74 -15.51
N TYR A 183 28.43 -5.32 -14.87
CA TYR A 183 27.40 -6.12 -15.53
C TYR A 183 26.27 -5.29 -16.15
N MET A 184 26.21 -4.00 -15.87
CA MET A 184 25.10 -3.14 -16.24
C MET A 184 25.57 -1.90 -16.99
N GLU A 185 24.83 -1.52 -18.04
CA GLU A 185 25.01 -0.27 -18.73
C GLU A 185 24.11 0.81 -18.12
N ARG A 186 24.64 2.02 -17.94
CA ARG A 186 23.88 3.15 -17.39
C ARG A 186 22.67 3.48 -18.27
N GLY A 187 21.50 3.70 -17.65
CA GLY A 187 20.26 4.08 -18.33
C GLY A 187 19.52 2.93 -19.02
N LYS A 188 19.94 1.68 -18.84
CA LYS A 188 19.21 0.50 -19.29
C LYS A 188 18.43 -0.15 -18.14
N ASN A 189 17.32 -0.79 -18.50
CA ASN A 189 16.49 -1.52 -17.55
C ASN A 189 17.15 -2.84 -17.19
N TYR A 190 17.35 -3.07 -15.89
CA TYR A 190 17.85 -4.31 -15.30
C TYR A 190 17.10 -4.63 -14.00
N ASP A 191 16.75 -5.89 -13.81
CA ASP A 191 16.22 -6.41 -12.56
C ASP A 191 17.25 -7.31 -11.87
N PHE A 192 17.35 -7.20 -10.53
CA PHE A 192 18.29 -8.02 -9.77
C PHE A 192 18.05 -9.51 -9.96
N SER A 193 16.81 -9.96 -9.81
CA SER A 193 16.46 -11.39 -9.80
C SER A 193 16.40 -11.99 -11.22
N ARG A 194 15.99 -11.20 -12.21
CA ARG A 194 15.82 -11.69 -13.59
C ARG A 194 17.08 -11.60 -14.43
N ASP A 195 17.87 -10.54 -14.23
CA ASP A 195 18.97 -10.22 -15.12
C ASP A 195 20.32 -10.36 -14.41
N LEU A 196 20.53 -9.64 -13.31
CA LEU A 196 21.85 -9.51 -12.70
C LEU A 196 22.34 -10.78 -12.00
N PHE A 197 21.58 -11.27 -11.02
CA PHE A 197 21.99 -12.44 -10.24
C PHE A 197 22.14 -13.71 -11.11
N PRO A 198 21.20 -14.04 -12.02
CA PRO A 198 21.39 -15.18 -12.93
C PRO A 198 22.65 -15.05 -13.80
N ARG A 199 22.98 -13.85 -14.29
CA ARG A 199 24.19 -13.62 -15.04
C ARG A 199 25.46 -13.82 -14.20
N MET A 200 25.47 -13.27 -12.97
CA MET A 200 26.58 -13.48 -12.04
C MET A 200 26.82 -14.97 -11.75
N LEU A 201 25.76 -15.74 -11.50
CA LEU A 201 25.85 -17.20 -11.28
C LEU A 201 26.41 -17.92 -12.52
N HIS A 202 25.93 -17.56 -13.72
CA HIS A 202 26.41 -18.16 -14.97
C HIS A 202 27.92 -17.90 -15.20
N GLU A 203 28.42 -16.74 -14.76
CA GLU A 203 29.83 -16.38 -14.84
C GLU A 203 30.66 -16.93 -13.65
N GLY A 204 30.06 -17.78 -12.81
CA GLY A 204 30.74 -18.44 -11.68
C GLY A 204 31.05 -17.52 -10.50
N LYS A 205 30.40 -16.37 -10.38
CA LYS A 205 30.54 -15.49 -9.22
C LYS A 205 29.84 -16.11 -8.00
N LEU A 206 30.47 -15.94 -6.83
CA LEU A 206 29.86 -16.38 -5.57
C LEU A 206 28.75 -15.40 -5.18
N VAL A 207 27.52 -15.91 -5.11
CA VAL A 207 26.37 -15.24 -4.54
C VAL A 207 25.93 -16.05 -3.30
N GLN A 208 25.94 -15.42 -2.13
CA GLN A 208 25.68 -16.05 -0.82
C GLN A 208 24.24 -15.78 -0.38
N GLY A 209 23.57 -16.77 0.21
CA GLY A 209 22.29 -16.60 0.88
C GLY A 209 22.45 -16.44 2.38
N PHE A 210 21.84 -15.40 2.95
CA PHE A 210 21.72 -15.21 4.38
C PHE A 210 20.28 -15.50 4.80
N ILE A 211 20.04 -16.69 5.37
CA ILE A 211 18.68 -17.10 5.80
C ILE A 211 18.40 -16.49 7.17
N THR A 212 17.33 -15.73 7.29
CA THR A 212 16.89 -15.11 8.54
C THR A 212 15.52 -15.60 8.97
N GLU A 213 15.28 -15.57 10.28
CA GLU A 213 13.96 -15.78 10.92
C GLU A 213 13.35 -14.45 11.45
N ASP A 214 14.07 -13.31 11.28
CA ASP A 214 13.56 -12.00 11.64
C ASP A 214 12.32 -11.66 10.83
N TYR A 215 11.51 -10.75 11.32
CA TYR A 215 10.30 -10.36 10.61
C TYR A 215 10.62 -9.66 9.29
N TRP A 216 9.91 -10.06 8.26
CA TRP A 216 9.92 -9.37 6.97
C TRP A 216 8.56 -9.53 6.27
N THR A 217 8.08 -8.46 5.68
CA THR A 217 6.93 -8.49 4.77
C THR A 217 7.08 -7.43 3.68
N ASP A 218 6.74 -7.80 2.44
CA ASP A 218 6.51 -6.83 1.37
C ASP A 218 5.09 -6.26 1.51
N ILE A 219 4.97 -4.95 1.60
CA ILE A 219 3.65 -4.28 1.58
C ILE A 219 3.15 -4.22 0.13
N GLY A 220 2.95 -5.36 -0.50
CA GLY A 220 2.64 -5.50 -1.91
C GLY A 220 1.18 -5.21 -2.28
N ASN A 221 0.23 -5.40 -1.37
CA ASN A 221 -1.20 -5.23 -1.59
C ASN A 221 -1.91 -4.74 -0.33
N LEU A 222 -3.22 -4.43 -0.45
CA LEU A 222 -4.02 -3.87 0.65
C LEU A 222 -4.13 -4.80 1.86
N GLN A 223 -4.18 -6.11 1.66
CA GLN A 223 -4.26 -7.09 2.75
C GLN A 223 -2.92 -7.16 3.50
N GLN A 224 -1.80 -7.22 2.76
CA GLN A 224 -0.46 -7.18 3.35
C GLN A 224 -0.21 -5.85 4.10
N TYR A 225 -0.73 -4.73 3.59
CA TYR A 225 -0.68 -3.45 4.27
C TYR A 225 -1.43 -3.47 5.61
N GLN A 226 -2.66 -3.98 5.65
CA GLN A 226 -3.42 -4.13 6.89
C GLN A 226 -2.71 -5.07 7.86
N GLN A 227 -2.24 -6.23 7.37
CA GLN A 227 -1.56 -7.21 8.19
C GLN A 227 -0.26 -6.66 8.79
N ALA A 228 0.52 -5.87 8.04
CA ALA A 228 1.73 -5.21 8.53
C ALA A 228 1.44 -4.28 9.73
N ASN A 229 0.32 -3.54 9.70
CA ASN A 229 -0.12 -2.74 10.85
C ASN A 229 -0.49 -3.61 12.05
N TYR A 230 -1.23 -4.69 11.85
CA TYR A 230 -1.61 -5.61 12.93
C TYR A 230 -0.41 -6.35 13.52
N ASP A 231 0.55 -6.74 12.68
CA ASP A 231 1.79 -7.38 13.15
C ASP A 231 2.64 -6.40 13.96
N ALA A 232 2.70 -5.13 13.56
CA ALA A 232 3.37 -4.08 14.32
C ALA A 232 2.68 -3.84 15.69
N LEU A 233 1.36 -3.75 15.72
CA LEU A 233 0.58 -3.59 16.96
C LEU A 233 0.72 -4.77 17.91
N SER A 234 0.81 -5.99 17.38
CA SER A 234 0.98 -7.22 18.18
C SER A 234 2.42 -7.47 18.64
N GLY A 235 3.38 -6.61 18.25
CA GLY A 235 4.79 -6.78 18.59
C GLY A 235 5.51 -7.91 17.86
N ARG A 236 4.95 -8.42 16.76
CA ARG A 236 5.62 -9.43 15.91
C ARG A 236 6.84 -8.88 15.20
N VAL A 237 6.85 -7.60 14.91
CA VAL A 237 7.99 -6.86 14.37
C VAL A 237 8.46 -5.84 15.39
N ARG A 238 9.76 -5.76 15.61
CA ARG A 238 10.39 -4.82 16.55
C ARG A 238 10.49 -3.44 15.91
N LEU A 239 9.52 -2.59 16.19
CA LEU A 239 9.46 -1.21 15.69
C LEU A 239 9.35 -0.22 16.85
N THR A 240 9.80 1.00 16.60
CA THR A 240 9.48 2.13 17.49
C THR A 240 8.11 2.68 17.11
N ILE A 241 7.09 2.41 17.94
CA ILE A 241 5.76 2.97 17.78
C ILE A 241 5.79 4.44 18.20
N PRO A 242 5.26 5.38 17.39
CA PRO A 242 5.20 6.79 17.75
C PRO A 242 4.29 7.06 18.97
N GLY A 243 4.68 8.06 19.78
CA GLY A 243 3.94 8.46 20.98
C GLY A 243 4.43 7.79 22.25
N SER A 244 3.65 7.91 23.31
CA SER A 244 3.92 7.31 24.63
C SER A 244 2.90 6.21 24.91
N GLU A 245 3.33 5.12 25.50
CA GLU A 245 2.42 4.08 25.96
C GLU A 245 1.71 4.58 27.23
N ILE A 246 0.43 4.94 27.10
CA ILE A 246 -0.40 5.50 28.19
C ILE A 246 -1.08 4.41 29.03
N SER A 247 -1.20 3.20 28.50
CA SER A 247 -1.68 1.99 29.15
C SER A 247 -1.13 0.79 28.37
N PRO A 248 -1.00 -0.42 28.96
CA PRO A 248 -0.46 -1.57 28.26
C PRO A 248 -1.11 -1.81 26.90
N GLY A 249 -0.31 -1.71 25.82
CA GLY A 249 -0.75 -1.86 24.44
C GLY A 249 -1.54 -0.66 23.87
N ILE A 250 -1.57 0.49 24.55
CA ILE A 250 -2.21 1.71 24.03
C ILE A 250 -1.18 2.82 23.97
N TRP A 251 -0.84 3.26 22.75
CA TRP A 251 0.07 4.38 22.49
C TRP A 251 -0.74 5.61 22.09
N ALA A 252 -0.34 6.76 22.57
CA ALA A 252 -0.92 8.04 22.22
C ALA A 252 0.16 9.09 21.93
N GLY A 253 -0.05 9.84 20.87
CA GLY A 253 0.72 11.04 20.57
C GLY A 253 0.38 12.19 21.52
N GLU A 254 1.07 13.34 21.34
CA GLU A 254 0.84 14.56 22.09
C GLU A 254 -0.58 15.11 21.87
N ASP A 255 -1.11 15.81 22.87
CA ASP A 255 -2.38 16.53 22.82
C ASP A 255 -3.63 15.70 22.47
N CYS A 256 -3.62 14.41 22.83
CA CYS A 256 -4.80 13.55 22.69
C CYS A 256 -5.86 13.89 23.75
N HIS A 257 -7.12 13.99 23.32
CA HIS A 257 -8.29 14.21 24.17
C HIS A 257 -9.16 12.96 24.20
N ILE A 258 -9.16 12.24 25.32
CA ILE A 258 -9.93 11.02 25.50
C ILE A 258 -10.99 11.28 26.58
N ASP A 259 -12.27 11.33 26.15
CA ASP A 259 -13.38 11.49 27.10
C ASP A 259 -13.41 10.32 28.10
N PRO A 260 -13.66 10.53 29.39
CA PRO A 260 -13.72 9.46 30.40
C PRO A 260 -14.75 8.36 30.10
N ALA A 261 -15.79 8.65 29.31
CA ALA A 261 -16.78 7.67 28.88
C ALA A 261 -16.40 6.93 27.57
N ALA A 262 -15.29 7.31 26.93
CA ALA A 262 -14.77 6.59 25.77
C ALA A 262 -14.08 5.29 26.20
N GLN A 263 -14.10 4.30 25.33
CA GLN A 263 -13.45 2.99 25.55
C GLN A 263 -12.35 2.76 24.52
N VAL A 264 -11.15 2.45 24.98
CA VAL A 264 -10.00 2.08 24.13
C VAL A 264 -9.55 0.68 24.52
N LEU A 265 -9.60 -0.25 23.58
CA LEU A 265 -9.30 -1.67 23.80
C LEU A 265 -7.98 -2.03 23.08
N ALA A 266 -6.95 -2.30 23.86
CA ALA A 266 -5.61 -2.63 23.32
C ALA A 266 -5.62 -3.85 22.37
N PRO A 267 -4.69 -3.90 21.37
CA PRO A 267 -3.68 -2.89 21.06
C PRO A 267 -4.22 -1.74 20.19
N VAL A 268 -3.84 -0.49 20.50
CA VAL A 268 -4.27 0.71 19.76
C VAL A 268 -3.13 1.73 19.69
N VAL A 269 -3.01 2.40 18.53
CA VAL A 269 -2.14 3.57 18.37
C VAL A 269 -2.98 4.79 17.99
N LEU A 270 -2.87 5.84 18.79
CA LEU A 270 -3.45 7.16 18.55
C LEU A 270 -2.33 8.13 18.14
N GLY A 271 -2.50 8.81 17.02
CA GLY A 271 -1.60 9.90 16.59
C GLY A 271 -1.70 11.13 17.49
N LYS A 272 -1.05 12.23 17.10
CA LYS A 272 -1.15 13.52 17.80
C LYS A 272 -2.52 14.16 17.60
N ASN A 273 -3.00 14.92 18.59
CA ASN A 273 -4.26 15.67 18.53
C ASN A 273 -5.49 14.80 18.21
N VAL A 274 -5.50 13.53 18.63
CA VAL A 274 -6.67 12.65 18.46
C VAL A 274 -7.70 13.01 19.53
N THR A 275 -8.97 13.15 19.11
CA THR A 275 -10.11 13.38 20.02
C THR A 275 -11.06 12.20 19.99
N LEU A 276 -11.31 11.59 21.16
CA LEU A 276 -12.32 10.56 21.36
C LEU A 276 -13.42 11.13 22.24
N GLU A 277 -14.62 11.29 21.68
CA GLU A 277 -15.77 11.84 22.41
C GLU A 277 -16.50 10.80 23.26
N ALA A 278 -17.47 11.26 24.06
CA ALA A 278 -18.21 10.42 25.00
C ALA A 278 -18.86 9.19 24.35
N GLY A 279 -18.62 8.01 24.91
CA GLY A 279 -19.13 6.75 24.39
C GLY A 279 -18.48 6.23 23.10
N ALA A 280 -17.46 6.92 22.59
CA ALA A 280 -16.65 6.41 21.46
C ALA A 280 -15.98 5.08 21.85
N VAL A 281 -15.94 4.12 20.94
CA VAL A 281 -15.28 2.83 21.15
C VAL A 281 -14.21 2.62 20.09
N VAL A 282 -12.96 2.58 20.52
CA VAL A 282 -11.81 2.24 19.68
C VAL A 282 -11.36 0.83 20.06
N GLY A 283 -11.74 -0.15 19.23
CA GLY A 283 -11.44 -1.57 19.44
C GLY A 283 -9.98 -1.92 19.15
N ALA A 284 -9.60 -3.12 19.52
CA ALA A 284 -8.27 -3.65 19.29
C ALA A 284 -7.83 -3.61 17.81
N ASP A 285 -6.54 -3.68 17.58
CA ASP A 285 -5.90 -3.62 16.26
C ASP A 285 -6.28 -2.35 15.45
N THR A 286 -6.46 -1.21 16.14
CA THR A 286 -6.86 0.05 15.52
C THR A 286 -5.72 1.07 15.56
N VAL A 287 -5.49 1.71 14.43
CA VAL A 287 -4.52 2.82 14.27
C VAL A 287 -5.28 4.05 13.84
N LEU A 288 -5.19 5.12 14.63
CA LEU A 288 -5.75 6.44 14.28
C LEU A 288 -4.61 7.43 14.06
N GLY A 289 -4.59 8.04 12.89
CA GLY A 289 -3.61 9.07 12.53
C GLY A 289 -3.85 10.41 13.24
N ASN A 290 -2.92 11.33 13.01
CA ASN A 290 -2.97 12.65 13.64
C ASN A 290 -4.28 13.39 13.34
N ALA A 291 -4.72 14.26 14.28
CA ALA A 291 -5.90 15.12 14.14
C ALA A 291 -7.19 14.34 13.77
N THR A 292 -7.30 13.12 14.21
CA THR A 292 -8.50 12.28 14.02
C THR A 292 -9.52 12.55 15.11
N ILE A 293 -10.78 12.73 14.72
CA ILE A 293 -11.91 12.91 15.64
C ILE A 293 -12.85 11.71 15.53
N VAL A 294 -13.10 11.06 16.65
CA VAL A 294 -14.11 9.99 16.82
C VAL A 294 -15.23 10.55 17.66
N ALA A 295 -16.35 10.86 17.01
CA ALA A 295 -17.51 11.49 17.65
C ALA A 295 -18.28 10.52 18.56
N LYS A 296 -19.29 11.03 19.27
CA LYS A 296 -20.04 10.30 20.29
C LYS A 296 -20.60 8.99 19.78
N ASN A 297 -20.38 7.93 20.57
CA ASN A 297 -20.88 6.58 20.30
C ASN A 297 -20.42 5.97 18.96
N ALA A 298 -19.45 6.56 18.26
CA ALA A 298 -18.84 5.96 17.09
C ALA A 298 -17.99 4.73 17.49
N LYS A 299 -17.95 3.72 16.63
CA LYS A 299 -17.26 2.45 16.89
C LYS A 299 -16.29 2.13 15.76
N LEU A 300 -15.02 1.99 16.11
CA LEU A 300 -13.96 1.60 15.20
C LEU A 300 -13.31 0.32 15.72
N HIS A 301 -13.25 -0.71 14.89
CA HIS A 301 -12.63 -1.99 15.23
C HIS A 301 -11.73 -2.44 14.10
N ARG A 302 -10.48 -2.82 14.40
CA ARG A 302 -9.48 -3.23 13.40
C ARG A 302 -9.37 -2.24 12.24
N THR A 303 -9.45 -0.94 12.56
CA THR A 303 -9.52 0.15 11.58
C THR A 303 -8.19 0.89 11.51
N ILE A 304 -7.66 1.05 10.29
CA ILE A 304 -6.46 1.85 10.04
C ILE A 304 -6.94 3.16 9.42
N ALA A 305 -6.95 4.22 10.20
CA ALA A 305 -7.29 5.56 9.74
C ALA A 305 -6.02 6.43 9.69
N TRP A 306 -5.78 7.04 8.54
CA TRP A 306 -4.71 8.02 8.38
C TRP A 306 -5.15 9.36 9.00
N GLN A 307 -4.35 10.40 8.82
CA GLN A 307 -4.57 11.68 9.48
C GLN A 307 -5.81 12.45 9.00
N ASP A 308 -6.26 13.42 9.81
CA ASP A 308 -7.34 14.35 9.52
C ASP A 308 -8.69 13.69 9.23
N GLY A 309 -8.97 12.56 9.89
CA GLY A 309 -10.22 11.82 9.76
C GLY A 309 -11.30 12.30 10.72
N TYR A 310 -12.54 12.45 10.26
CA TYR A 310 -13.72 12.67 11.11
C TYR A 310 -14.67 11.48 11.01
N PHE A 311 -14.98 10.86 12.15
CA PHE A 311 -15.91 9.74 12.29
C PHE A 311 -17.09 10.18 13.12
N GLY A 312 -18.22 10.41 12.45
CA GLY A 312 -19.45 10.99 13.01
C GLY A 312 -20.17 10.12 14.02
N GLU A 313 -21.14 10.70 14.69
CA GLU A 313 -21.87 10.05 15.75
C GLU A 313 -22.52 8.73 15.30
N PHE A 314 -22.43 7.68 16.14
CA PHE A 314 -22.95 6.34 15.86
C PHE A 314 -22.45 5.69 14.58
N SER A 315 -21.37 6.19 13.96
CA SER A 315 -20.74 5.51 12.84
C SER A 315 -20.09 4.19 13.29
N SER A 316 -20.03 3.22 12.39
CA SER A 316 -19.46 1.89 12.68
C SER A 316 -18.52 1.46 11.55
N LEU A 317 -17.25 1.31 11.87
CA LEU A 317 -16.22 0.88 10.95
C LEU A 317 -15.56 -0.40 11.45
N SER A 318 -15.42 -1.38 10.58
CA SER A 318 -14.81 -2.66 10.94
C SER A 318 -13.85 -3.14 9.86
N GLU A 319 -12.64 -3.54 10.26
CA GLU A 319 -11.59 -4.15 9.43
C GLU A 319 -11.34 -3.40 8.11
N CYS A 320 -11.26 -2.08 8.16
CA CYS A 320 -11.15 -1.24 6.98
C CYS A 320 -9.97 -0.26 7.06
N THR A 321 -9.61 0.30 5.92
CA THR A 321 -8.58 1.34 5.83
C THR A 321 -9.18 2.62 5.30
N VAL A 322 -8.94 3.72 5.99
CA VAL A 322 -9.42 5.06 5.65
C VAL A 322 -8.21 5.98 5.51
N ALA A 323 -7.96 6.49 4.31
CA ALA A 323 -6.84 7.40 4.07
C ALA A 323 -7.09 8.82 4.65
N ASP A 324 -6.27 9.81 4.27
CA ASP A 324 -6.32 11.15 4.86
C ASP A 324 -7.59 11.94 4.54
N ARG A 325 -7.94 12.90 5.43
CA ARG A 325 -8.95 13.96 5.22
C ARG A 325 -10.33 13.43 4.81
N ASN A 326 -10.74 12.33 5.44
CA ASN A 326 -12.06 11.74 5.20
C ASN A 326 -13.10 12.26 6.18
N ILE A 327 -14.30 12.52 5.71
CA ILE A 327 -15.47 12.91 6.51
C ILE A 327 -16.50 11.77 6.44
N ILE A 328 -16.52 10.97 7.47
CA ILE A 328 -17.53 9.92 7.67
C ILE A 328 -18.60 10.51 8.57
N LYS A 329 -19.80 10.79 8.03
CA LYS A 329 -20.88 11.41 8.81
C LYS A 329 -21.59 10.41 9.71
N ASP A 330 -22.64 10.88 10.42
CA ASP A 330 -23.33 10.13 11.44
C ASP A 330 -24.02 8.87 10.91
N HIS A 331 -24.05 7.80 11.71
CA HIS A 331 -24.71 6.53 11.39
C HIS A 331 -24.18 5.84 10.11
N VAL A 332 -22.99 6.19 9.66
CA VAL A 332 -22.37 5.51 8.51
C VAL A 332 -21.84 4.15 8.92
N THR A 333 -22.02 3.16 8.08
CA THR A 333 -21.43 1.82 8.26
C THR A 333 -20.42 1.55 7.15
N VAL A 334 -19.20 1.14 7.52
CA VAL A 334 -18.15 0.69 6.57
C VAL A 334 -17.78 -0.75 6.91
N GLY A 335 -18.02 -1.65 5.94
CA GLY A 335 -17.77 -3.08 6.09
C GLY A 335 -16.30 -3.47 5.91
N GLU A 336 -15.98 -4.68 6.35
CA GLU A 336 -14.65 -5.29 6.34
C GLU A 336 -14.00 -5.31 4.95
N GLY A 337 -12.68 -5.23 4.89
CA GLY A 337 -11.90 -5.21 3.67
C GLY A 337 -12.09 -3.96 2.80
N SER A 338 -12.92 -3.00 3.24
CA SER A 338 -13.14 -1.77 2.49
C SER A 338 -11.99 -0.79 2.64
N VAL A 339 -11.70 -0.06 1.57
CA VAL A 339 -10.62 0.93 1.53
C VAL A 339 -11.15 2.26 0.99
N ILE A 340 -11.05 3.29 1.81
CA ILE A 340 -11.51 4.65 1.49
C ILE A 340 -10.28 5.50 1.16
N GLY A 341 -10.19 5.97 -0.08
CA GLY A 341 -9.13 6.91 -0.52
C GLY A 341 -9.25 8.28 0.14
N SER A 342 -8.23 9.11 -0.02
CA SER A 342 -8.17 10.42 0.64
C SER A 342 -9.27 11.37 0.18
N GLY A 343 -9.76 12.22 1.09
CA GLY A 343 -10.68 13.33 0.78
C GLY A 343 -12.12 12.90 0.45
N CYS A 344 -12.53 11.69 0.81
CA CYS A 344 -13.90 11.24 0.60
C CYS A 344 -14.85 11.79 1.66
N THR A 345 -16.12 11.99 1.27
CA THR A 345 -17.21 12.33 2.19
C THR A 345 -18.31 11.27 2.09
N LEU A 346 -18.61 10.60 3.19
CA LEU A 346 -19.73 9.67 3.29
C LEU A 346 -20.87 10.34 4.05
N GLY A 347 -22.01 10.52 3.36
CA GLY A 347 -23.21 11.14 3.93
C GLY A 347 -23.85 10.30 5.00
N SER A 348 -24.59 10.93 5.93
CA SER A 348 -25.23 10.25 7.08
C SER A 348 -26.10 9.07 6.64
N ASN A 349 -26.07 7.98 7.41
CA ASN A 349 -26.76 6.71 7.13
C ASN A 349 -26.29 5.99 5.84
N ALA A 350 -25.16 6.36 5.26
CA ALA A 350 -24.60 5.61 4.13
C ALA A 350 -24.01 4.26 4.60
N ILE A 351 -24.11 3.26 3.74
CA ILE A 351 -23.58 1.92 3.98
C ILE A 351 -22.59 1.57 2.88
N VAL A 352 -21.33 1.35 3.25
CA VAL A 352 -20.31 0.79 2.36
C VAL A 352 -20.22 -0.70 2.63
N ARG A 353 -20.55 -1.52 1.64
CA ARG A 353 -20.49 -2.98 1.74
C ARG A 353 -19.05 -3.48 1.89
N PRO A 354 -18.81 -4.70 2.39
CA PRO A 354 -17.47 -5.28 2.49
C PRO A 354 -16.70 -5.30 1.17
N ASN A 355 -15.37 -5.18 1.24
CA ASN A 355 -14.44 -5.22 0.11
C ASN A 355 -14.62 -4.13 -0.95
N ILE A 356 -15.23 -3.01 -0.60
CA ILE A 356 -15.42 -1.87 -1.49
C ILE A 356 -14.22 -0.91 -1.43
N LYS A 357 -13.81 -0.43 -2.61
CA LYS A 357 -12.74 0.57 -2.75
C LYS A 357 -13.33 1.89 -3.25
N LEU A 358 -13.17 2.95 -2.47
CA LEU A 358 -13.50 4.31 -2.88
C LEU A 358 -12.21 5.04 -3.26
N TRP A 359 -12.11 5.50 -4.53
CA TRP A 359 -10.98 6.32 -4.96
C TRP A 359 -11.03 7.71 -4.30
N PRO A 360 -9.93 8.49 -4.35
CA PRO A 360 -9.90 9.82 -3.73
C PRO A 360 -11.04 10.74 -4.18
N ASP A 361 -11.44 11.67 -3.28
CA ASP A 361 -12.43 12.73 -3.48
C ASP A 361 -13.84 12.25 -3.88
N LYS A 362 -14.23 11.04 -3.45
CA LYS A 362 -15.60 10.57 -3.68
C LYS A 362 -16.55 11.11 -2.63
N THR A 363 -17.75 11.46 -3.08
CA THR A 363 -18.86 11.83 -2.20
C THR A 363 -19.97 10.78 -2.34
N VAL A 364 -20.29 10.12 -1.23
CA VAL A 364 -21.41 9.20 -1.10
C VAL A 364 -22.57 9.96 -0.48
N SER A 365 -23.75 9.95 -1.13
CA SER A 365 -24.93 10.64 -0.63
C SER A 365 -25.47 10.01 0.65
N SER A 366 -26.19 10.79 1.46
CA SER A 366 -26.84 10.28 2.67
C SER A 366 -27.82 9.14 2.33
N GLY A 367 -27.81 8.08 3.14
CA GLY A 367 -28.64 6.90 2.96
C GLY A 367 -28.26 5.99 1.78
N ALA A 368 -27.21 6.29 1.05
CA ALA A 368 -26.79 5.46 -0.08
C ALA A 368 -26.14 4.14 0.36
N ILE A 369 -26.41 3.06 -0.38
CA ILE A 369 -25.75 1.77 -0.20
C ILE A 369 -24.74 1.57 -1.34
N VAL A 370 -23.46 1.60 -1.00
CA VAL A 370 -22.37 1.39 -1.95
C VAL A 370 -22.05 -0.10 -2.01
N SER A 371 -22.40 -0.74 -3.11
CA SER A 371 -22.22 -2.17 -3.35
C SER A 371 -21.17 -2.50 -4.41
N MET A 372 -20.53 -1.48 -5.01
CA MET A 372 -19.41 -1.61 -5.96
C MET A 372 -18.38 -0.52 -5.72
N SER A 373 -17.14 -0.78 -6.11
CA SER A 373 -16.06 0.19 -5.95
C SER A 373 -16.26 1.43 -6.83
N LEU A 374 -16.00 2.62 -6.26
CA LEU A 374 -16.12 3.91 -6.95
C LEU A 374 -14.74 4.37 -7.41
N ILE A 375 -14.44 4.17 -8.68
CA ILE A 375 -13.16 4.56 -9.31
C ILE A 375 -13.29 5.93 -9.97
N TYR A 376 -14.34 6.11 -10.74
CA TYR A 376 -14.63 7.31 -11.51
C TYR A 376 -15.91 7.98 -10.98
N GLY A 377 -16.21 9.20 -11.44
CA GLY A 377 -17.33 9.99 -10.94
C GLY A 377 -17.03 10.69 -9.60
N ILE A 378 -17.73 11.76 -9.31
CA ILE A 378 -17.52 12.60 -8.11
C ILE A 378 -18.49 12.20 -6.98
N LYS A 379 -19.69 11.70 -7.34
CA LYS A 379 -20.79 11.37 -6.42
C LYS A 379 -21.39 10.02 -6.72
N TRP A 380 -21.68 9.24 -5.69
CA TRP A 380 -22.64 8.15 -5.78
C TRP A 380 -24.04 8.74 -5.49
N PRO A 381 -24.93 8.79 -6.47
CA PRO A 381 -26.27 9.36 -6.26
C PRO A 381 -27.09 8.45 -5.34
N GLY A 382 -27.84 9.03 -4.44
CA GLY A 382 -28.86 8.32 -3.65
C GLY A 382 -30.05 7.87 -4.53
N SER A 383 -30.14 8.41 -5.76
CA SER A 383 -31.10 8.05 -6.79
C SER A 383 -30.38 7.77 -8.10
N LEU A 384 -30.82 6.73 -8.81
CA LEU A 384 -30.32 6.38 -10.14
C LEU A 384 -30.57 7.48 -11.16
N PHE A 385 -31.69 8.19 -11.02
CA PHE A 385 -32.11 9.28 -11.91
C PHE A 385 -31.76 10.63 -11.29
N GLY A 386 -30.91 11.41 -11.97
CA GLY A 386 -30.64 12.81 -11.67
C GLY A 386 -31.57 13.75 -12.41
N GLY A 387 -31.35 15.05 -12.35
CA GLY A 387 -32.17 16.07 -13.01
C GLY A 387 -32.25 15.95 -14.55
N VAL A 388 -31.29 15.30 -15.17
CA VAL A 388 -31.22 15.06 -16.63
C VAL A 388 -31.31 13.57 -16.98
N GLY A 389 -31.68 12.70 -16.05
CA GLY A 389 -31.74 11.25 -16.23
C GLY A 389 -30.53 10.53 -15.59
N VAL A 390 -30.17 9.37 -16.13
CA VAL A 390 -28.99 8.61 -15.72
C VAL A 390 -27.77 9.12 -16.47
N SER A 391 -26.75 9.58 -15.77
CA SER A 391 -25.52 10.14 -16.37
C SER A 391 -24.29 9.51 -15.74
N GLY A 392 -23.21 9.35 -16.54
CA GLY A 392 -21.93 8.78 -16.11
C GLY A 392 -20.98 8.61 -17.29
N LEU A 393 -19.75 8.17 -16.98
CA LEU A 393 -18.72 7.91 -18.00
C LEU A 393 -19.05 6.63 -18.77
N ALA A 394 -19.08 6.73 -20.10
CA ALA A 394 -19.36 5.60 -20.98
C ALA A 394 -18.30 4.49 -20.83
N ASN A 395 -18.73 3.24 -20.82
CA ASN A 395 -17.95 2.01 -20.61
C ASN A 395 -17.25 1.90 -19.24
N VAL A 396 -17.53 2.82 -18.34
CA VAL A 396 -16.98 2.82 -16.97
C VAL A 396 -18.12 2.78 -15.95
N GLU A 397 -18.97 3.81 -15.94
CA GLU A 397 -20.15 3.94 -15.07
C GLU A 397 -21.42 3.51 -15.82
N ILE A 398 -21.56 3.93 -17.07
CA ILE A 398 -22.60 3.48 -17.98
C ILE A 398 -22.02 2.41 -18.89
N THR A 399 -22.10 1.16 -18.46
CA THR A 399 -21.63 0.00 -19.24
C THR A 399 -22.75 -0.53 -20.16
N PRO A 400 -22.43 -1.30 -21.22
CA PRO A 400 -23.44 -2.02 -22.03
C PRO A 400 -24.39 -2.88 -21.20
N GLU A 401 -23.86 -3.59 -20.18
CA GLU A 401 -24.65 -4.41 -19.27
C GLU A 401 -25.60 -3.56 -18.41
N PHE A 402 -25.12 -2.42 -17.89
CA PHE A 402 -25.96 -1.48 -17.15
C PHE A 402 -27.08 -0.93 -18.04
N ALA A 403 -26.78 -0.53 -19.28
CA ALA A 403 -27.75 -0.03 -20.23
C ALA A 403 -28.81 -1.09 -20.58
N LEU A 404 -28.40 -2.36 -20.72
CA LEU A 404 -29.31 -3.50 -20.92
C LEU A 404 -30.29 -3.65 -19.74
N LYS A 405 -29.74 -3.70 -18.49
CA LYS A 405 -30.55 -3.82 -17.28
C LYS A 405 -31.51 -2.65 -17.08
N LEU A 406 -31.09 -1.44 -17.44
CA LEU A 406 -31.94 -0.26 -17.41
C LEU A 406 -33.11 -0.40 -18.40
N GLY A 407 -32.84 -0.89 -19.61
CA GLY A 407 -33.85 -1.21 -20.61
C GLY A 407 -34.84 -2.27 -20.12
N GLN A 408 -34.36 -3.35 -19.52
CA GLN A 408 -35.19 -4.42 -18.92
C GLN A 408 -36.11 -3.87 -17.82
N ALA A 409 -35.52 -3.11 -16.87
CA ALA A 409 -36.28 -2.52 -15.77
C ALA A 409 -37.36 -1.55 -16.29
N PHE A 410 -37.06 -0.74 -17.31
CA PHE A 410 -38.06 0.13 -17.92
C PHE A 410 -39.12 -0.66 -18.69
N GLY A 411 -38.71 -1.66 -19.49
CA GLY A 411 -39.59 -2.55 -20.22
C GLY A 411 -40.61 -3.25 -19.34
N SER A 412 -40.21 -3.70 -18.15
CA SER A 412 -41.11 -4.37 -17.19
C SER A 412 -42.26 -3.47 -16.66
N HIS A 413 -42.16 -2.15 -16.80
CA HIS A 413 -43.19 -1.19 -16.44
C HIS A 413 -44.15 -0.86 -17.59
N LEU A 414 -43.85 -1.27 -18.81
CA LEU A 414 -44.65 -1.00 -19.98
C LEU A 414 -45.81 -2.00 -20.11
N LYS A 415 -46.96 -1.53 -20.59
CA LYS A 415 -48.08 -2.41 -20.92
C LYS A 415 -47.88 -3.00 -22.32
N PRO A 416 -48.33 -4.24 -22.57
CA PRO A 416 -48.29 -4.82 -23.91
C PRO A 416 -48.90 -3.89 -24.97
N GLY A 417 -48.21 -3.71 -26.10
CA GLY A 417 -48.61 -2.85 -27.19
C GLY A 417 -48.19 -1.37 -27.09
N GLN A 418 -47.51 -0.96 -26.02
CA GLN A 418 -46.95 0.38 -25.95
C GLN A 418 -45.71 0.50 -26.84
N THR A 419 -45.55 1.67 -27.48
CA THR A 419 -44.40 1.97 -28.33
C THR A 419 -43.41 2.87 -27.58
N VAL A 420 -42.12 2.50 -27.61
CA VAL A 420 -41.02 3.30 -27.06
C VAL A 420 -40.18 3.83 -28.21
N MET A 421 -40.02 5.14 -28.27
CA MET A 421 -39.09 5.78 -29.20
C MET A 421 -37.76 6.03 -28.51
N THR A 422 -36.67 5.60 -29.14
CA THR A 422 -35.31 5.85 -28.67
C THR A 422 -34.59 6.79 -29.63
N SER A 423 -33.78 7.70 -29.09
CA SER A 423 -32.92 8.58 -29.89
C SER A 423 -31.50 8.54 -29.36
N ARG A 424 -30.54 8.92 -30.17
CA ARG A 424 -29.13 9.03 -29.79
C ARG A 424 -28.42 10.12 -30.60
N ASP A 425 -27.32 10.62 -30.08
CA ASP A 425 -26.39 11.44 -30.85
C ASP A 425 -25.49 10.58 -31.77
N ALA A 426 -24.56 11.23 -32.50
CA ALA A 426 -23.69 10.58 -33.45
C ALA A 426 -22.48 9.87 -32.77
N HIS A 427 -22.28 10.06 -31.45
CA HIS A 427 -21.13 9.52 -30.74
C HIS A 427 -21.15 7.96 -30.73
N PRO A 428 -19.99 7.28 -30.98
CA PRO A 428 -19.92 5.82 -31.00
C PRO A 428 -20.44 5.13 -29.73
N ALA A 429 -20.12 5.68 -28.56
CA ALA A 429 -20.57 5.12 -27.26
C ALA A 429 -22.12 5.21 -27.15
N ALA A 430 -22.74 6.31 -27.54
CA ALA A 430 -24.20 6.46 -27.54
C ALA A 430 -24.87 5.42 -28.45
N ARG A 431 -24.23 5.06 -29.57
CA ARG A 431 -24.73 3.99 -30.47
C ARG A 431 -24.77 2.63 -29.80
N VAL A 432 -23.71 2.28 -29.04
CA VAL A 432 -23.64 1.01 -28.30
C VAL A 432 -24.70 0.99 -27.19
N MET A 433 -24.74 2.03 -26.35
CA MET A 433 -25.67 2.11 -25.21
C MET A 433 -27.14 2.09 -25.67
N ASN A 434 -27.48 2.81 -26.73
CA ASN A 434 -28.84 2.80 -27.27
C ASN A 434 -29.27 1.39 -27.74
N ARG A 435 -28.39 0.63 -28.38
CA ARG A 435 -28.67 -0.76 -28.78
C ARG A 435 -28.88 -1.66 -27.57
N CYS A 436 -28.08 -1.49 -26.51
CA CYS A 436 -28.26 -2.27 -25.28
C CYS A 436 -29.59 -1.95 -24.58
N VAL A 437 -29.99 -0.68 -24.52
CA VAL A 437 -31.31 -0.28 -23.99
C VAL A 437 -32.43 -0.91 -24.81
N ILE A 438 -32.35 -0.84 -26.14
CA ILE A 438 -33.35 -1.47 -27.03
C ILE A 438 -33.44 -2.98 -26.78
N SER A 439 -32.28 -3.66 -26.67
CA SER A 439 -32.25 -5.10 -26.38
C SER A 439 -32.91 -5.40 -25.04
N GLY A 440 -32.66 -4.58 -24.01
CA GLY A 440 -33.30 -4.72 -22.71
C GLY A 440 -34.83 -4.46 -22.75
N LEU A 441 -35.30 -3.52 -23.55
CA LEU A 441 -36.74 -3.24 -23.73
C LEU A 441 -37.50 -4.40 -24.44
N LEU A 442 -36.77 -5.18 -25.25
CA LEU A 442 -37.34 -6.28 -26.04
C LEU A 442 -37.25 -7.64 -25.33
N SER A 443 -36.51 -7.73 -24.21
CA SER A 443 -36.37 -8.96 -23.44
C SER A 443 -37.36 -9.06 -22.30
#